data_a33afbe7c61991bd2c12e4e8c79f21a2
#
_entry.id   a33afbe7c61991bd2c12e4e8c79f21a2
#
_cell.length_a   1.000
_cell.length_b   1.000
_cell.length_c   1.000
_cell.angle_alpha   90.00
_cell.angle_beta   90.00
_cell.angle_gamma   90.00
#
_symmetry.space_group_name_H-M   'P 1'
#
loop_
_entity.id
_entity.type
_entity.pdbx_description
1 polymer ?
#
loop_
_entity_poly.entity_id
_entity_poly.type
_entity_poly.pdbx_seq_one_letter_code
_entity_poly.pdbx_strand_id
1 'polypeptide(L)'
;MRVKTASGVIRSNLIKFTETLLPLTLLLAILSVPASGQNLTDLARPVYVRWLFKTESVTNLTPAADNERAYMPLDNGSIVSVGLSDGGLVWRSDVGGALSASPAVDNRNVYVASESLPTPKSIYPQATGVLRALSRQSGLTSWMRTLPSPVRGIINLNTQNLFVTSSDGRLYVLKKETGEIKWIKYNSSPFTTLNLLDDETLYASDTYGDIISIEPESGRTLWRYRTRKALSAPVAVYGSMVYAGAADGFVYAIDRTNGRLRWRVRAGAAIQAVLAGERWVLATSLDNFVYCLSPQNGAKIWKRQLAGRVTAPPLVLKNQVLLAPLVGDECVVLNLADGKKVNSIYVGEDNNTEAAPLLSADALLLTTREGLMALTNNAQTSNPPQ
;
A
#
# COMPACT_ATOMS: atom_id res chain seq x y z
N MET A 1 81.18 -13.70 8.94
CA MET A 1 82.35 -12.81 8.82
C MET A 1 82.05 -11.51 9.55
N ARG A 2 82.76 -11.29 10.70
CA ARG A 2 83.07 -10.07 11.45
C ARG A 2 82.03 -8.97 11.53
N VAL A 3 81.44 -8.72 12.75
CA VAL A 3 81.97 -8.10 13.99
C VAL A 3 82.26 -6.58 13.82
N LYS A 4 81.60 -5.74 14.61
CA LYS A 4 82.05 -4.85 15.72
C LYS A 4 81.02 -3.79 15.99
N THR A 5 80.37 -3.72 17.13
CA THR A 5 80.63 -3.06 18.42
C THR A 5 81.20 -1.64 18.40
N ALA A 6 80.52 -0.74 19.08
CA ALA A 6 81.01 0.21 20.10
C ALA A 6 79.92 1.23 20.42
N SER A 7 79.34 1.29 21.58
CA SER A 7 79.65 1.90 22.88
C SER A 7 79.94 3.41 22.83
N GLY A 8 79.24 4.17 23.64
CA GLY A 8 79.70 5.48 24.11
C GLY A 8 78.60 6.46 24.54
N VAL A 9 78.33 6.43 25.87
CA VAL A 9 78.56 7.43 26.85
C VAL A 9 77.52 8.58 27.00
N ILE A 10 76.95 8.57 28.17
CA ILE A 10 76.15 9.45 28.96
C ILE A 10 76.65 10.92 28.94
N ARG A 11 75.70 11.87 28.86
CA ARG A 11 75.77 13.11 29.64
C ARG A 11 74.43 13.70 29.96
N SER A 12 74.16 13.81 31.24
CA SER A 12 73.05 14.50 31.88
C SER A 12 73.11 15.99 31.65
N ASN A 13 71.99 16.63 31.40
CA ASN A 13 71.79 18.05 31.81
C ASN A 13 70.35 18.25 32.19
N LEU A 14 70.18 18.58 33.47
CA LEU A 14 68.99 19.19 34.07
C LEU A 14 68.72 20.52 33.44
N ILE A 15 67.52 20.78 32.99
CA ILE A 15 67.02 22.14 32.86
C ILE A 15 65.59 22.22 33.39
N LYS A 16 65.35 23.16 34.15
CA LYS A 16 64.29 23.58 35.04
C LYS A 16 62.87 23.55 34.47
N PHE A 17 61.96 23.11 35.34
CA PHE A 17 60.51 23.33 35.25
C PHE A 17 60.15 24.81 35.27
N THR A 18 59.38 25.28 34.32
CA THR A 18 58.51 26.43 34.49
C THR A 18 57.09 25.96 34.18
N GLU A 19 56.25 25.93 35.22
CA GLU A 19 54.82 25.67 35.16
C GLU A 19 54.13 26.82 34.40
N THR A 20 53.50 26.46 33.27
CA THR A 20 52.45 27.30 32.68
C THR A 20 51.18 26.51 32.70
N LEU A 21 50.28 26.88 33.60
CA LEU A 21 48.90 26.44 33.67
C LEU A 21 48.17 26.89 32.39
N LEU A 22 47.84 25.95 31.50
CA LEU A 22 46.83 26.15 30.48
C LEU A 22 45.48 25.71 31.04
N PRO A 23 44.40 26.48 30.85
CA PRO A 23 43.09 26.09 31.30
C PRO A 23 42.56 24.94 30.41
N LEU A 24 42.19 23.84 31.04
CA LEU A 24 41.53 22.69 30.45
C LEU A 24 40.10 23.10 30.09
N THR A 25 39.86 23.59 28.88
CA THR A 25 38.53 23.76 28.33
C THR A 25 38.01 22.39 28.00
N LEU A 26 37.12 21.90 28.86
CA LEU A 26 36.36 20.69 28.67
C LEU A 26 35.39 20.90 27.46
N LEU A 27 35.81 20.50 26.27
CA LEU A 27 34.94 20.46 25.10
C LEU A 27 33.95 19.31 25.32
N LEU A 28 32.76 19.64 25.87
CA LEU A 28 31.61 18.70 25.84
C LEU A 28 31.25 18.51 24.37
N ALA A 29 31.81 17.47 23.75
CA ALA A 29 31.27 16.95 22.51
C ALA A 29 29.87 16.39 22.83
N ILE A 30 28.85 17.19 22.57
CA ILE A 30 27.47 16.71 22.47
C ILE A 30 27.51 15.76 21.29
N LEU A 31 27.72 14.48 21.56
CA LEU A 31 27.38 13.40 20.65
C LEU A 31 25.84 13.48 20.44
N SER A 32 25.43 14.21 19.42
CA SER A 32 24.11 14.05 18.88
C SER A 32 24.03 12.60 18.37
N VAL A 33 23.58 11.72 19.26
CA VAL A 33 23.09 10.40 18.82
C VAL A 33 22.02 10.71 17.79
N PRO A 34 22.16 10.31 16.52
CA PRO A 34 21.07 10.44 15.59
C PRO A 34 19.92 9.68 16.24
N ALA A 35 18.80 10.36 16.48
CA ALA A 35 17.58 9.71 16.91
C ALA A 35 17.28 8.65 15.85
N SER A 36 17.63 7.41 16.15
CA SER A 36 17.24 6.27 15.34
C SER A 36 15.71 6.27 15.37
N GLY A 37 15.11 6.80 14.30
CA GLY A 37 13.67 6.77 14.11
C GLY A 37 13.24 5.32 14.32
N GLN A 38 12.56 5.05 15.44
CA GLN A 38 12.00 3.72 15.64
C GLN A 38 10.86 3.61 14.66
N ASN A 39 11.06 2.81 13.61
CA ASN A 39 10.06 2.45 12.63
C ASN A 39 8.80 1.97 13.35
N LEU A 40 7.62 2.23 12.78
CA LEU A 40 6.37 1.63 13.26
C LEU A 40 6.51 0.10 13.14
N THR A 41 6.84 -0.54 14.26
CA THR A 41 7.17 -1.98 14.26
C THR A 41 6.11 -2.83 14.93
N ASP A 42 5.16 -2.20 15.63
CA ASP A 42 4.21 -2.91 16.49
C ASP A 42 2.92 -2.08 16.68
N LEU A 43 1.84 -2.56 16.07
CA LEU A 43 0.52 -1.93 16.20
C LEU A 43 -0.14 -2.17 17.57
N ALA A 44 0.36 -3.10 18.40
CA ALA A 44 -0.13 -3.30 19.75
C ALA A 44 0.41 -2.25 20.75
N ARG A 45 1.47 -1.53 20.37
CA ARG A 45 1.98 -0.40 21.17
C ARG A 45 1.14 0.85 20.93
N PRO A 46 1.20 1.85 21.82
CA PRO A 46 0.59 3.14 21.57
C PRO A 46 1.05 3.72 20.24
N VAL A 47 0.12 4.29 19.50
CA VAL A 47 0.33 4.89 18.19
C VAL A 47 -0.06 6.36 18.29
N TYR A 48 0.80 7.25 17.81
CA TYR A 48 0.64 8.70 17.90
C TYR A 48 0.59 9.31 16.51
N VAL A 49 -0.20 10.37 16.35
CA VAL A 49 -0.22 11.17 15.12
C VAL A 49 1.13 11.89 15.01
N ARG A 50 1.85 11.62 13.91
CA ARG A 50 3.07 12.34 13.54
C ARG A 50 2.70 13.66 12.86
N TRP A 51 1.80 13.59 11.88
CA TRP A 51 1.25 14.73 11.17
C TRP A 51 -0.10 14.36 10.53
N LEU A 52 -0.85 15.41 10.19
CA LEU A 52 -2.10 15.33 9.43
C LEU A 52 -2.02 16.35 8.28
N PHE A 53 -2.00 15.87 7.06
CA PHE A 53 -2.17 16.69 5.87
C PHE A 53 -3.66 16.88 5.61
N LYS A 54 -4.19 18.05 5.97
CA LYS A 54 -5.61 18.37 5.82
C LYS A 54 -5.97 18.73 4.38
N THR A 55 -7.11 18.25 3.93
CA THR A 55 -7.70 18.59 2.64
C THR A 55 -9.21 18.34 2.68
N GLU A 56 -9.96 19.21 2.00
CA GLU A 56 -11.42 19.05 1.81
C GLU A 56 -11.76 18.10 0.66
N SER A 57 -10.78 17.72 -0.14
CA SER A 57 -10.92 16.91 -1.35
C SER A 57 -10.36 15.50 -1.12
N VAL A 58 -11.15 14.61 -0.54
CA VAL A 58 -10.74 13.24 -0.23
C VAL A 58 -11.47 12.25 -1.14
N THR A 59 -10.75 11.25 -1.66
CA THR A 59 -11.31 10.11 -2.40
C THR A 59 -11.27 8.83 -1.59
N ASN A 60 -12.00 7.80 -2.03
CA ASN A 60 -11.87 6.43 -1.52
C ASN A 60 -10.72 5.66 -2.19
N LEU A 61 -9.94 6.29 -3.06
CA LEU A 61 -8.77 5.66 -3.67
C LEU A 61 -7.64 5.58 -2.66
N THR A 62 -6.97 4.42 -2.63
CA THR A 62 -5.80 4.23 -1.76
C THR A 62 -4.63 5.06 -2.30
N PRO A 63 -3.96 5.88 -1.49
CA PRO A 63 -2.74 6.57 -1.87
C PRO A 63 -1.63 5.59 -2.26
N ALA A 64 -0.63 6.06 -3.01
CA ALA A 64 0.63 5.36 -3.13
C ALA A 64 1.66 5.98 -2.20
N ALA A 65 2.70 5.23 -1.82
CA ALA A 65 3.81 5.77 -1.05
C ALA A 65 5.13 5.08 -1.42
N ASP A 66 6.22 5.82 -1.31
CA ASP A 66 7.57 5.31 -1.32
C ASP A 66 8.25 5.55 0.05
N ASN A 67 9.56 5.54 0.13
CA ASN A 67 10.28 5.73 1.40
C ASN A 67 10.37 7.20 1.86
N GLU A 68 10.01 8.16 1.01
CA GLU A 68 10.15 9.60 1.28
C GLU A 68 8.82 10.34 1.27
N ARG A 69 7.87 9.87 0.47
CA ARG A 69 6.65 10.61 0.14
C ARG A 69 5.43 9.72 0.05
N ALA A 70 4.27 10.30 0.35
CA ALA A 70 2.97 9.78 0.01
C ALA A 70 2.38 10.56 -1.18
N TYR A 71 1.62 9.88 -2.01
CA TYR A 71 0.96 10.42 -3.21
C TYR A 71 -0.52 10.21 -3.08
N MET A 72 -1.21 11.26 -2.64
CA MET A 72 -2.64 11.21 -2.30
C MET A 72 -3.49 11.70 -3.47
N PRO A 73 -4.38 10.86 -4.01
CA PRO A 73 -5.38 11.28 -4.98
C PRO A 73 -6.46 12.11 -4.30
N LEU A 74 -6.93 13.18 -4.99
CA LEU A 74 -7.99 14.07 -4.52
C LEU A 74 -9.20 13.99 -5.44
N ASP A 75 -10.41 14.23 -4.92
CA ASP A 75 -11.66 14.14 -5.68
C ASP A 75 -11.83 15.27 -6.71
N ASN A 76 -11.09 16.38 -6.54
CA ASN A 76 -11.07 17.49 -7.48
C ASN A 76 -10.20 17.27 -8.72
N GLY A 77 -9.73 16.04 -8.96
CA GLY A 77 -8.90 15.69 -10.12
C GLY A 77 -7.44 16.06 -9.99
N SER A 78 -6.97 16.32 -8.77
CA SER A 78 -5.56 16.55 -8.49
C SER A 78 -4.95 15.37 -7.76
N ILE A 79 -3.63 15.25 -7.85
CA ILE A 79 -2.82 14.40 -6.97
C ILE A 79 -1.79 15.27 -6.26
N VAL A 80 -1.55 15.01 -4.99
CA VAL A 80 -0.55 15.71 -4.18
C VAL A 80 0.54 14.77 -3.73
N SER A 81 1.77 15.27 -3.69
CA SER A 81 2.90 14.61 -3.03
C SER A 81 3.15 15.25 -1.69
N VAL A 82 3.17 14.45 -0.64
CA VAL A 82 3.32 14.87 0.75
C VAL A 82 4.58 14.20 1.33
N GLY A 83 5.44 14.97 2.00
CA GLY A 83 6.62 14.44 2.67
C GLY A 83 6.26 13.52 3.83
N LEU A 84 6.88 12.35 3.95
CA LEU A 84 6.60 11.40 5.04
C LEU A 84 7.18 11.86 6.39
N SER A 85 8.22 12.71 6.38
CA SER A 85 8.86 13.20 7.59
C SER A 85 8.00 14.19 8.38
N ASP A 86 7.32 15.08 7.67
CA ASP A 86 6.69 16.29 8.24
C ASP A 86 5.25 16.55 7.78
N GLY A 87 4.76 15.81 6.79
CA GLY A 87 3.45 16.03 6.20
C GLY A 87 3.38 17.25 5.28
N GLY A 88 4.51 17.87 4.94
CA GLY A 88 4.59 19.04 4.09
C GLY A 88 4.21 18.73 2.63
N LEU A 89 3.47 19.65 1.98
CA LEU A 89 3.18 19.56 0.55
C LEU A 89 4.46 19.75 -0.26
N VAL A 90 4.83 18.76 -1.07
CA VAL A 90 6.01 18.82 -1.95
C VAL A 90 5.62 19.37 -3.32
N TRP A 91 4.59 18.81 -3.92
CA TRP A 91 4.02 19.31 -5.18
C TRP A 91 2.55 18.89 -5.31
N ARG A 92 1.84 19.58 -6.17
CA ARG A 92 0.46 19.28 -6.60
C ARG A 92 0.40 19.23 -8.11
N SER A 93 -0.31 18.26 -8.66
CA SER A 93 -0.53 18.12 -10.09
C SER A 93 -2.02 17.95 -10.38
N ASP A 94 -2.56 18.79 -11.27
CA ASP A 94 -3.89 18.63 -11.84
C ASP A 94 -3.80 17.71 -13.04
N VAL A 95 -4.60 16.64 -13.04
CA VAL A 95 -4.59 15.62 -14.10
C VAL A 95 -5.75 15.78 -15.09
N GLY A 96 -6.52 16.85 -14.97
CA GLY A 96 -7.54 17.22 -15.96
C GLY A 96 -8.73 16.27 -16.03
N GLY A 97 -9.21 15.79 -14.90
CA GLY A 97 -10.38 14.91 -14.77
C GLY A 97 -10.38 14.13 -13.47
N ALA A 98 -11.54 13.59 -13.08
CA ALA A 98 -11.64 12.83 -11.82
C ALA A 98 -10.69 11.63 -11.84
N LEU A 99 -9.96 11.43 -10.74
CA LEU A 99 -9.11 10.25 -10.58
C LEU A 99 -9.97 8.99 -10.51
N SER A 100 -9.61 7.97 -11.27
CA SER A 100 -10.46 6.80 -11.54
C SER A 100 -9.87 5.48 -11.05
N ALA A 101 -8.60 5.49 -10.61
CA ALA A 101 -7.91 4.33 -10.05
C ALA A 101 -6.89 4.75 -8.99
N SER A 102 -6.61 3.87 -8.04
CA SER A 102 -5.55 4.08 -7.06
C SER A 102 -4.20 4.18 -7.75
N PRO A 103 -3.39 5.22 -7.44
CA PRO A 103 -2.10 5.44 -8.05
C PRO A 103 -1.09 4.36 -7.70
N ALA A 104 -0.03 4.27 -8.48
CA ALA A 104 1.14 3.46 -8.20
C ALA A 104 2.41 4.30 -8.34
N VAL A 105 3.49 3.92 -7.64
CA VAL A 105 4.75 4.65 -7.67
C VAL A 105 5.94 3.71 -7.85
N ASP A 106 6.94 4.16 -8.60
CA ASP A 106 8.25 3.55 -8.64
C ASP A 106 9.34 4.60 -8.33
N ASN A 107 10.60 4.25 -8.56
CA ASN A 107 11.72 5.14 -8.27
C ASN A 107 11.78 6.43 -9.13
N ARG A 108 11.05 6.52 -10.24
CA ARG A 108 11.06 7.65 -11.20
C ARG A 108 9.71 8.36 -11.28
N ASN A 109 8.62 7.61 -11.31
CA ASN A 109 7.30 8.12 -11.66
C ASN A 109 6.21 7.72 -10.68
N VAL A 110 5.19 8.55 -10.64
CA VAL A 110 3.88 8.25 -10.07
C VAL A 110 2.91 8.04 -11.24
N TYR A 111 2.25 6.90 -11.25
CA TYR A 111 1.29 6.53 -12.29
C TYR A 111 -0.12 6.80 -11.81
N VAL A 112 -0.87 7.56 -12.59
CA VAL A 112 -2.23 7.99 -12.24
C VAL A 112 -3.17 7.77 -13.41
N ALA A 113 -4.42 7.45 -13.10
CA ALA A 113 -5.46 7.36 -14.10
C ALA A 113 -6.59 8.32 -13.76
N SER A 114 -7.05 9.04 -14.78
CA SER A 114 -8.21 9.94 -14.68
C SER A 114 -9.24 9.61 -15.75
N GLU A 115 -10.47 10.03 -15.53
CA GLU A 115 -11.53 9.95 -16.53
C GLU A 115 -11.93 11.35 -17.00
N SER A 116 -12.15 11.46 -18.31
CA SER A 116 -12.71 12.67 -18.92
C SER A 116 -14.14 12.42 -19.31
N LEU A 117 -15.04 13.26 -18.85
CA LEU A 117 -16.44 13.20 -19.27
C LEU A 117 -16.57 13.57 -20.74
N PRO A 118 -17.52 12.97 -21.49
CA PRO A 118 -17.77 13.34 -22.88
C PRO A 118 -18.23 14.81 -22.93
N THR A 119 -17.62 15.56 -23.83
CA THR A 119 -18.12 16.88 -24.19
C THR A 119 -19.01 16.77 -25.42
N PRO A 120 -19.91 17.74 -25.71
CA PRO A 120 -20.75 17.73 -26.93
C PRO A 120 -19.97 17.63 -28.24
N LYS A 121 -18.68 18.00 -28.21
CA LYS A 121 -17.76 17.90 -29.36
C LYS A 121 -16.83 16.67 -29.29
N SER A 122 -17.01 15.81 -28.30
CA SER A 122 -16.17 14.62 -28.15
C SER A 122 -16.45 13.63 -29.30
N ILE A 123 -15.38 13.12 -29.88
CA ILE A 123 -15.44 11.99 -30.82
C ILE A 123 -15.81 10.67 -30.13
N TYR A 124 -15.72 10.62 -28.80
CA TYR A 124 -16.14 9.49 -27.98
C TYR A 124 -17.42 9.84 -27.23
N PRO A 125 -18.53 9.12 -27.48
CA PRO A 125 -19.81 9.37 -26.80
C PRO A 125 -19.81 8.94 -25.32
N GLN A 126 -18.76 8.28 -24.87
CA GLN A 126 -18.60 7.75 -23.50
C GLN A 126 -17.37 8.37 -22.83
N ALA A 127 -17.33 8.28 -21.50
CA ALA A 127 -16.15 8.70 -20.74
C ALA A 127 -14.90 7.95 -21.22
N THR A 128 -13.80 8.67 -21.41
CA THR A 128 -12.51 8.12 -21.78
C THR A 128 -11.60 8.04 -20.56
N GLY A 129 -10.64 7.13 -20.61
CA GLY A 129 -9.58 7.04 -19.61
C GLY A 129 -8.31 7.76 -20.07
N VAL A 130 -7.59 8.37 -19.14
CA VAL A 130 -6.25 8.91 -19.40
C VAL A 130 -5.30 8.39 -18.34
N LEU A 131 -4.31 7.61 -18.78
CA LEU A 131 -3.22 7.12 -17.93
C LEU A 131 -2.01 8.06 -18.10
N ARG A 132 -1.40 8.48 -17.00
CA ARG A 132 -0.23 9.37 -16.98
C ARG A 132 0.88 8.79 -16.11
N ALA A 133 2.12 9.05 -16.53
CA ALA A 133 3.27 9.00 -15.63
C ALA A 133 3.67 10.43 -15.28
N LEU A 134 3.70 10.73 -14.00
CA LEU A 134 4.17 12.00 -13.47
C LEU A 134 5.55 11.81 -12.88
N SER A 135 6.46 12.74 -13.10
CA SER A 135 7.76 12.73 -12.43
C SER A 135 7.56 12.69 -10.91
N ARG A 136 8.14 11.72 -10.23
CA ARG A 136 8.09 11.60 -8.77
C ARG A 136 8.61 12.86 -8.07
N GLN A 137 9.61 13.52 -8.66
CA GLN A 137 10.23 14.70 -8.05
C GLN A 137 9.41 15.97 -8.18
N SER A 138 8.80 16.19 -9.34
CA SER A 138 8.16 17.48 -9.68
C SER A 138 6.66 17.44 -9.94
N GLY A 139 6.07 16.25 -10.06
CA GLY A 139 4.66 16.10 -10.45
C GLY A 139 4.36 16.43 -11.91
N LEU A 140 5.39 16.77 -12.73
CA LEU A 140 5.20 17.06 -14.14
C LEU A 140 4.95 15.78 -14.94
N THR A 141 4.07 15.85 -15.93
CA THR A 141 3.75 14.72 -16.81
C THR A 141 4.94 14.35 -17.68
N SER A 142 5.43 13.11 -17.54
CA SER A 142 6.47 12.52 -18.38
C SER A 142 5.88 11.96 -19.67
N TRP A 143 4.77 11.26 -19.57
CA TRP A 143 3.98 10.79 -20.70
C TRP A 143 2.50 10.63 -20.32
N MET A 144 1.63 10.62 -21.34
CA MET A 144 0.22 10.28 -21.15
C MET A 144 -0.29 9.38 -22.27
N ARG A 145 -1.29 8.57 -21.96
CA ARG A 145 -1.97 7.66 -22.89
C ARG A 145 -3.47 7.74 -22.71
N THR A 146 -4.19 8.10 -23.75
CA THR A 146 -5.66 8.03 -23.78
C THR A 146 -6.12 6.60 -24.05
N LEU A 147 -7.09 6.13 -23.31
CA LEU A 147 -7.74 4.84 -23.43
C LEU A 147 -9.22 5.05 -23.77
N PRO A 148 -9.85 4.14 -24.53
CA PRO A 148 -11.27 4.28 -24.95
C PRO A 148 -12.25 4.35 -23.77
N SER A 149 -11.89 3.82 -22.61
CA SER A 149 -12.71 3.76 -21.42
C SER A 149 -11.88 3.99 -20.16
N PRO A 150 -12.48 4.50 -19.07
CA PRO A 150 -11.77 4.77 -17.82
C PRO A 150 -11.10 3.54 -17.22
N VAL A 151 -9.92 3.74 -16.68
CA VAL A 151 -9.23 2.75 -15.82
C VAL A 151 -9.98 2.63 -14.50
N ARG A 152 -10.06 1.44 -13.94
CA ARG A 152 -10.70 1.16 -12.65
C ARG A 152 -9.80 0.30 -11.77
N GLY A 153 -10.00 0.43 -10.45
CA GLY A 153 -9.31 -0.37 -9.45
C GLY A 153 -7.92 0.16 -9.11
N ILE A 154 -6.92 -0.70 -9.16
CA ILE A 154 -5.55 -0.41 -8.76
C ILE A 154 -4.64 -0.51 -9.99
N ILE A 155 -3.75 0.45 -10.15
CA ILE A 155 -2.65 0.36 -11.12
C ILE A 155 -1.61 -0.59 -10.54
N ASN A 156 -1.36 -1.71 -11.23
CA ASN A 156 -0.29 -2.64 -10.87
C ASN A 156 0.93 -2.38 -11.75
N LEU A 157 2.12 -2.62 -11.20
CA LEU A 157 3.36 -2.46 -11.96
C LEU A 157 4.38 -3.54 -11.59
N ASN A 158 5.23 -3.88 -12.52
CA ASN A 158 6.47 -4.62 -12.30
C ASN A 158 7.69 -3.79 -12.72
N THR A 159 8.82 -4.43 -12.89
CA THR A 159 10.07 -3.73 -13.29
C THR A 159 9.94 -3.00 -14.63
N GLN A 160 9.13 -3.49 -15.58
CA GLN A 160 9.05 -2.97 -16.95
C GLN A 160 7.66 -2.46 -17.36
N ASN A 161 6.60 -3.02 -16.80
CA ASN A 161 5.25 -2.83 -17.31
C ASN A 161 4.28 -2.28 -16.28
N LEU A 162 3.23 -1.63 -16.79
CA LEU A 162 2.01 -1.29 -16.06
C LEU A 162 0.88 -2.22 -16.50
N PHE A 163 0.05 -2.59 -15.55
CA PHE A 163 -1.13 -3.44 -15.75
C PHE A 163 -2.35 -2.68 -15.23
N VAL A 164 -3.29 -2.40 -16.11
CA VAL A 164 -4.51 -1.66 -15.77
C VAL A 164 -5.73 -2.30 -16.43
N THR A 165 -6.83 -2.31 -15.70
CA THR A 165 -8.13 -2.73 -16.23
C THR A 165 -9.01 -1.52 -16.50
N SER A 166 -9.84 -1.60 -17.53
CA SER A 166 -10.78 -0.54 -17.91
C SER A 166 -12.22 -1.02 -17.81
N SER A 167 -13.14 -0.07 -17.69
CA SER A 167 -14.57 -0.33 -17.49
C SER A 167 -15.24 -1.04 -18.65
N ASP A 168 -14.60 -1.11 -19.82
CA ASP A 168 -15.08 -1.82 -21.02
C ASP A 168 -14.61 -3.29 -21.11
N GLY A 169 -14.03 -3.84 -20.04
CA GLY A 169 -13.61 -5.23 -19.99
C GLY A 169 -12.24 -5.50 -20.60
N ARG A 170 -11.41 -4.48 -20.79
CA ARG A 170 -10.04 -4.64 -21.28
C ARG A 170 -9.02 -4.61 -20.14
N LEU A 171 -8.04 -5.48 -20.25
CA LEU A 171 -6.79 -5.41 -19.48
C LEU A 171 -5.70 -4.92 -20.45
N TYR A 172 -5.09 -3.80 -20.12
CA TYR A 172 -3.97 -3.23 -20.86
C TYR A 172 -2.67 -3.52 -20.14
N VAL A 173 -1.64 -3.86 -20.91
CA VAL A 173 -0.27 -3.89 -20.43
C VAL A 173 0.54 -2.89 -21.25
N LEU A 174 1.19 -1.97 -20.54
CA LEU A 174 1.92 -0.87 -21.13
C LEU A 174 3.37 -0.89 -20.63
N LYS A 175 4.31 -0.48 -21.46
CA LYS A 175 5.68 -0.17 -21.03
C LYS A 175 5.64 1.04 -20.10
N LYS A 176 6.14 0.91 -18.88
CA LYS A 176 6.04 1.98 -17.90
C LYS A 176 6.88 3.23 -18.23
N GLU A 177 7.93 3.10 -19.05
CA GLU A 177 8.78 4.21 -19.43
C GLU A 177 8.14 5.12 -20.49
N THR A 178 7.32 4.57 -21.40
CA THR A 178 6.81 5.28 -22.57
C THR A 178 5.29 5.34 -22.66
N GLY A 179 4.57 4.54 -21.86
CA GLY A 179 3.13 4.39 -21.97
C GLY A 179 2.69 3.68 -23.27
N GLU A 180 3.62 3.03 -24.00
CA GLU A 180 3.31 2.23 -25.19
C GLU A 180 2.59 0.94 -24.79
N ILE A 181 1.48 0.64 -25.46
CA ILE A 181 0.72 -0.59 -25.21
C ILE A 181 1.51 -1.78 -25.77
N LYS A 182 1.82 -2.74 -24.91
CA LYS A 182 2.51 -3.97 -25.26
C LYS A 182 1.52 -5.02 -25.78
N TRP A 183 0.42 -5.21 -25.04
CA TRP A 183 -0.68 -6.07 -25.44
C TRP A 183 -1.97 -5.70 -24.71
N ILE A 184 -3.10 -6.19 -25.26
CA ILE A 184 -4.44 -5.99 -24.70
C ILE A 184 -5.10 -7.35 -24.60
N LYS A 185 -5.71 -7.64 -23.45
CA LYS A 185 -6.58 -8.79 -23.27
C LYS A 185 -8.02 -8.32 -23.17
N TYR A 186 -8.86 -8.90 -24.03
CA TYR A 186 -10.30 -8.66 -24.00
C TYR A 186 -10.98 -9.71 -23.13
N ASN A 187 -11.95 -9.28 -22.32
CA ASN A 187 -12.85 -10.16 -21.59
C ASN A 187 -14.29 -9.82 -21.93
N SER A 188 -15.17 -10.82 -21.87
CA SER A 188 -16.60 -10.65 -22.20
C SER A 188 -17.36 -9.80 -21.18
N SER A 189 -16.76 -9.58 -20.01
CA SER A 189 -17.33 -8.77 -18.93
C SER A 189 -16.26 -7.89 -18.31
N PRO A 190 -16.64 -6.73 -17.73
CA PRO A 190 -15.71 -5.85 -17.06
C PRO A 190 -14.95 -6.57 -15.94
N PHE A 191 -13.65 -6.26 -15.84
CA PHE A 191 -12.84 -6.70 -14.71
C PHE A 191 -13.24 -5.93 -13.45
N THR A 192 -13.32 -6.64 -12.32
CA THR A 192 -13.61 -6.06 -11.01
C THR A 192 -12.34 -5.85 -10.20
N THR A 193 -11.38 -6.77 -10.32
CA THR A 193 -10.13 -6.70 -9.57
C THR A 193 -8.94 -7.12 -10.44
N LEU A 194 -7.78 -6.62 -10.10
CA LEU A 194 -6.50 -6.98 -10.68
C LEU A 194 -5.44 -7.03 -9.59
N ASN A 195 -4.61 -8.05 -9.60
CA ASN A 195 -3.47 -8.21 -8.71
C ASN A 195 -2.31 -8.88 -9.44
N LEU A 196 -1.12 -8.31 -9.34
CA LEU A 196 0.13 -8.87 -9.82
C LEU A 196 0.90 -9.45 -8.65
N LEU A 197 1.34 -10.70 -8.77
CA LEU A 197 2.12 -11.37 -7.75
C LEU A 197 3.53 -11.72 -8.25
N ASP A 198 4.54 -11.28 -7.49
CA ASP A 198 5.96 -11.65 -7.66
C ASP A 198 6.45 -11.54 -9.11
N ASP A 199 5.92 -10.58 -9.87
CA ASP A 199 6.18 -10.36 -11.31
C ASP A 199 5.88 -11.57 -12.22
N GLU A 200 5.41 -12.69 -11.67
CA GLU A 200 5.27 -13.97 -12.39
C GLU A 200 3.84 -14.28 -12.83
N THR A 201 2.85 -13.81 -12.08
CA THR A 201 1.45 -14.16 -12.35
C THR A 201 0.52 -13.01 -12.08
N LEU A 202 -0.32 -12.72 -13.06
CA LEU A 202 -1.38 -11.73 -12.95
C LEU A 202 -2.70 -12.43 -12.68
N TYR A 203 -3.41 -11.98 -11.65
CA TYR A 203 -4.76 -12.45 -11.35
C TYR A 203 -5.76 -11.34 -11.63
N ALA A 204 -6.78 -11.65 -12.43
CA ALA A 204 -7.89 -10.76 -12.70
C ALA A 204 -9.19 -11.45 -12.34
N SER A 205 -10.17 -10.69 -11.87
CA SER A 205 -11.55 -11.20 -11.74
C SER A 205 -12.52 -10.28 -12.46
N ASP A 206 -13.69 -10.82 -12.78
CA ASP A 206 -14.71 -10.10 -13.53
C ASP A 206 -16.09 -10.09 -12.84
N THR A 207 -17.04 -9.36 -13.44
CA THR A 207 -18.39 -9.19 -12.89
C THR A 207 -19.21 -10.50 -12.88
N TYR A 208 -18.80 -11.52 -13.63
CA TYR A 208 -19.43 -12.86 -13.59
C TYR A 208 -18.82 -13.78 -12.53
N GLY A 209 -17.74 -13.34 -11.87
CA GLY A 209 -17.04 -14.09 -10.84
C GLY A 209 -15.99 -15.05 -11.40
N ASP A 210 -15.51 -14.83 -12.62
CA ASP A 210 -14.35 -15.54 -13.12
C ASP A 210 -13.08 -15.00 -12.46
N ILE A 211 -12.27 -15.90 -11.93
CA ILE A 211 -10.89 -15.66 -11.51
C ILE A 211 -10.01 -16.20 -12.62
N ILE A 212 -9.17 -15.35 -13.17
CA ILE A 212 -8.35 -15.66 -14.34
C ILE A 212 -6.89 -15.48 -13.95
N SER A 213 -6.10 -16.54 -14.05
CA SER A 213 -4.65 -16.49 -13.93
C SER A 213 -4.05 -16.25 -15.30
N ILE A 214 -3.16 -15.26 -15.41
CA ILE A 214 -2.66 -14.74 -16.68
C ILE A 214 -1.13 -14.63 -16.57
N GLU A 215 -0.43 -15.05 -17.61
CA GLU A 215 0.99 -14.83 -17.80
C GLU A 215 1.24 -13.35 -18.16
N PRO A 216 2.00 -12.59 -17.35
CA PRO A 216 2.12 -11.14 -17.52
C PRO A 216 2.76 -10.71 -18.84
N GLU A 217 3.69 -11.52 -19.39
CA GLU A 217 4.44 -11.19 -20.59
C GLU A 217 3.65 -11.35 -21.89
N SER A 218 2.81 -12.38 -21.96
CA SER A 218 2.07 -12.74 -23.18
C SER A 218 0.56 -12.50 -23.13
N GLY A 219 0.00 -12.29 -21.92
CA GLY A 219 -1.44 -12.24 -21.72
C GLY A 219 -2.15 -13.60 -21.84
N ARG A 220 -1.39 -14.70 -21.93
CA ARG A 220 -1.93 -16.06 -22.03
C ARG A 220 -2.65 -16.43 -20.73
N THR A 221 -3.88 -16.92 -20.84
CA THR A 221 -4.61 -17.51 -19.71
C THR A 221 -3.97 -18.83 -19.31
N LEU A 222 -3.54 -18.94 -18.06
CA LEU A 222 -2.98 -20.16 -17.49
C LEU A 222 -4.11 -21.08 -17.01
N TRP A 223 -5.05 -20.53 -16.27
CA TRP A 223 -6.27 -21.21 -15.84
C TRP A 223 -7.40 -20.21 -15.56
N ARG A 224 -8.63 -20.72 -15.43
CA ARG A 224 -9.83 -19.95 -15.05
C ARG A 224 -10.64 -20.76 -14.05
N TYR A 225 -11.13 -20.08 -13.01
CA TYR A 225 -12.09 -20.64 -12.05
C TYR A 225 -13.26 -19.69 -11.91
N ARG A 226 -14.50 -20.23 -11.90
CA ARG A 226 -15.72 -19.43 -11.75
C ARG A 226 -16.30 -19.59 -10.35
N THR A 227 -16.39 -18.48 -9.62
CA THR A 227 -17.19 -18.34 -8.41
C THR A 227 -18.67 -18.16 -8.79
N ARG A 228 -19.56 -18.06 -7.79
CA ARG A 228 -20.99 -17.85 -8.07
C ARG A 228 -21.38 -16.40 -8.31
N LYS A 229 -20.58 -15.46 -7.83
CA LYS A 229 -20.75 -14.00 -7.90
C LYS A 229 -19.40 -13.32 -8.04
N ALA A 230 -19.40 -12.05 -8.46
CA ALA A 230 -18.22 -11.22 -8.57
C ALA A 230 -17.40 -11.16 -7.27
N LEU A 231 -16.10 -10.95 -7.41
CA LEU A 231 -15.23 -10.61 -6.29
C LEU A 231 -15.30 -9.11 -6.00
N SER A 232 -15.27 -8.76 -4.72
CA SER A 232 -15.27 -7.35 -4.28
C SER A 232 -13.85 -6.79 -4.13
N ALA A 233 -12.85 -7.66 -3.97
CA ALA A 233 -11.44 -7.29 -3.79
C ALA A 233 -10.51 -8.23 -4.57
N PRO A 234 -9.26 -7.84 -4.79
CA PRO A 234 -8.24 -8.70 -5.36
C PRO A 234 -8.07 -9.99 -4.56
N VAL A 235 -7.62 -11.05 -5.24
CA VAL A 235 -7.30 -12.32 -4.59
C VAL A 235 -6.06 -12.16 -3.70
N ALA A 236 -6.01 -12.93 -2.61
CA ALA A 236 -4.79 -13.11 -1.81
C ALA A 236 -4.08 -14.38 -2.26
N VAL A 237 -2.75 -14.36 -2.27
CA VAL A 237 -1.95 -15.53 -2.62
C VAL A 237 -0.94 -15.82 -1.52
N TYR A 238 -0.88 -17.09 -1.12
CA TYR A 238 0.14 -17.56 -0.20
C TYR A 238 0.52 -19.00 -0.53
N GLY A 239 1.82 -19.27 -0.70
CA GLY A 239 2.33 -20.58 -1.09
C GLY A 239 1.72 -21.06 -2.41
N SER A 240 1.15 -22.26 -2.39
CA SER A 240 0.52 -22.91 -3.54
C SER A 240 -0.97 -22.56 -3.71
N MET A 241 -1.50 -21.60 -2.95
CA MET A 241 -2.93 -21.31 -2.90
C MET A 241 -3.27 -19.88 -3.28
N VAL A 242 -4.39 -19.72 -3.99
CA VAL A 242 -5.08 -18.46 -4.26
C VAL A 242 -6.36 -18.44 -3.44
N TYR A 243 -6.57 -17.38 -2.66
CA TYR A 243 -7.76 -17.19 -1.84
C TYR A 243 -8.57 -16.03 -2.40
N ALA A 244 -9.88 -16.23 -2.52
CA ALA A 244 -10.79 -15.24 -3.08
C ALA A 244 -12.04 -15.10 -2.22
N GLY A 245 -12.50 -13.87 -2.06
CA GLY A 245 -13.76 -13.54 -1.40
C GLY A 245 -14.77 -13.02 -2.40
N ALA A 246 -15.98 -13.59 -2.41
CA ALA A 246 -16.99 -13.21 -3.37
C ALA A 246 -18.26 -12.66 -2.72
N ALA A 247 -19.07 -11.96 -3.53
CA ALA A 247 -20.34 -11.37 -3.13
C ALA A 247 -21.42 -12.39 -2.73
N ASP A 248 -21.18 -13.70 -3.01
CA ASP A 248 -22.04 -14.79 -2.54
C ASP A 248 -21.80 -15.20 -1.08
N GLY A 249 -20.84 -14.53 -0.42
CA GLY A 249 -20.46 -14.77 0.97
C GLY A 249 -19.50 -15.95 1.16
N PHE A 250 -18.92 -16.49 0.10
CA PHE A 250 -17.94 -17.55 0.23
C PHE A 250 -16.51 -17.03 0.15
N VAL A 251 -15.65 -17.62 0.97
CA VAL A 251 -14.19 -17.62 0.80
C VAL A 251 -13.81 -18.91 0.07
N TYR A 252 -13.09 -18.77 -1.02
CA TYR A 252 -12.62 -19.86 -1.87
C TYR A 252 -11.11 -20.00 -1.72
N ALA A 253 -10.62 -21.23 -1.64
CA ALA A 253 -9.21 -21.57 -1.75
C ALA A 253 -9.01 -22.44 -3.00
N ILE A 254 -8.15 -21.96 -3.89
CA ILE A 254 -7.94 -22.47 -5.23
C ILE A 254 -6.46 -22.82 -5.39
N ASP A 255 -6.15 -23.95 -5.98
CA ASP A 255 -4.78 -24.34 -6.30
C ASP A 255 -4.18 -23.36 -7.32
N ARG A 256 -3.04 -22.75 -6.97
CA ARG A 256 -2.36 -21.72 -7.76
C ARG A 256 -1.92 -22.24 -9.14
N THR A 257 -1.58 -23.52 -9.24
CA THR A 257 -0.98 -24.09 -10.46
C THR A 257 -2.00 -24.46 -11.53
N ASN A 258 -3.20 -24.87 -11.12
CA ASN A 258 -4.18 -25.46 -12.02
C ASN A 258 -5.60 -24.92 -11.89
N GLY A 259 -5.85 -23.97 -10.97
CA GLY A 259 -7.15 -23.35 -10.77
C GLY A 259 -8.22 -24.27 -10.15
N ARG A 260 -7.84 -25.41 -9.56
CA ARG A 260 -8.82 -26.33 -8.94
C ARG A 260 -9.19 -25.87 -7.54
N LEU A 261 -10.49 -25.90 -7.22
CA LEU A 261 -10.99 -25.63 -5.87
C LEU A 261 -10.47 -26.69 -4.90
N ARG A 262 -9.89 -26.22 -3.79
CA ARG A 262 -9.47 -27.07 -2.67
C ARG A 262 -10.54 -27.08 -1.59
N TRP A 263 -10.99 -25.90 -1.17
CA TRP A 263 -12.08 -25.75 -0.23
C TRP A 263 -12.81 -24.42 -0.43
N ARG A 264 -14.02 -24.33 0.10
CA ARG A 264 -14.75 -23.06 0.25
C ARG A 264 -15.52 -23.06 1.56
N VAL A 265 -15.62 -21.88 2.18
CA VAL A 265 -16.33 -21.68 3.45
C VAL A 265 -17.25 -20.48 3.33
N ARG A 266 -18.44 -20.60 3.90
CA ARG A 266 -19.43 -19.53 3.88
C ARG A 266 -19.30 -18.64 5.13
N ALA A 267 -19.26 -17.32 4.94
CA ALA A 267 -19.47 -16.28 5.94
C ALA A 267 -20.95 -15.87 5.98
N GLY A 268 -21.27 -14.87 6.82
CA GLY A 268 -22.66 -14.40 6.96
C GLY A 268 -23.17 -13.54 5.82
N ALA A 269 -22.28 -12.81 5.11
CA ALA A 269 -22.61 -11.93 4.00
C ALA A 269 -21.45 -11.84 3.00
N ALA A 270 -21.55 -10.96 2.00
CA ALA A 270 -20.53 -10.74 0.97
C ALA A 270 -19.16 -10.44 1.60
N ILE A 271 -18.13 -11.07 1.06
CA ILE A 271 -16.73 -10.86 1.48
C ILE A 271 -16.19 -9.62 0.81
N GLN A 272 -15.59 -8.72 1.59
CA GLN A 272 -15.05 -7.44 1.11
C GLN A 272 -13.54 -7.47 0.88
N ALA A 273 -12.79 -8.22 1.68
CA ALA A 273 -11.37 -8.42 1.49
C ALA A 273 -10.95 -9.81 1.97
N VAL A 274 -9.89 -10.33 1.37
CA VAL A 274 -9.21 -11.55 1.81
C VAL A 274 -7.72 -11.27 1.86
N LEU A 275 -7.08 -11.68 2.95
CA LEU A 275 -5.63 -11.70 3.12
C LEU A 275 -5.20 -13.11 3.53
N ALA A 276 -3.97 -13.50 3.21
CA ALA A 276 -3.48 -14.83 3.54
C ALA A 276 -2.04 -14.80 4.04
N GLY A 277 -1.73 -15.72 4.93
CA GLY A 277 -0.40 -15.98 5.45
C GLY A 277 -0.22 -17.46 5.75
N GLU A 278 0.91 -17.82 6.33
CA GLU A 278 1.29 -19.21 6.56
C GLU A 278 0.25 -20.01 7.35
N ARG A 279 -0.33 -19.40 8.37
CA ARG A 279 -1.22 -20.07 9.33
C ARG A 279 -2.65 -19.55 9.35
N TRP A 280 -2.96 -18.59 8.52
CA TRP A 280 -4.26 -17.92 8.57
C TRP A 280 -4.70 -17.43 7.19
N VAL A 281 -6.00 -17.40 6.99
CA VAL A 281 -6.70 -16.66 5.93
C VAL A 281 -7.70 -15.74 6.62
N LEU A 282 -7.51 -14.43 6.46
CA LEU A 282 -8.44 -13.42 6.99
C LEU A 282 -9.46 -13.05 5.92
N ALA A 283 -10.71 -12.92 6.31
CA ALA A 283 -11.76 -12.42 5.46
C ALA A 283 -12.61 -11.40 6.22
N THR A 284 -12.82 -10.22 5.65
CA THR A 284 -13.80 -9.24 6.14
C THR A 284 -15.12 -9.42 5.39
N SER A 285 -16.23 -9.30 6.10
CA SER A 285 -17.56 -9.55 5.55
C SER A 285 -18.54 -8.42 5.88
N LEU A 286 -19.52 -8.19 5.01
CA LEU A 286 -20.57 -7.19 5.22
C LEU A 286 -21.51 -7.50 6.39
N ASP A 287 -21.35 -8.65 7.07
CA ASP A 287 -22.03 -8.98 8.33
C ASP A 287 -21.35 -8.36 9.55
N ASN A 288 -20.41 -7.43 9.38
CA ASN A 288 -19.59 -6.78 10.39
C ASN A 288 -18.66 -7.74 11.15
N PHE A 289 -18.31 -8.89 10.54
CA PHE A 289 -17.37 -9.82 11.12
C PHE A 289 -16.07 -9.92 10.34
N VAL A 290 -15.01 -10.19 11.09
CA VAL A 290 -13.74 -10.69 10.56
C VAL A 290 -13.64 -12.17 10.89
N TYR A 291 -13.31 -12.95 9.87
CA TYR A 291 -13.11 -14.39 9.96
C TYR A 291 -11.63 -14.69 9.79
N CYS A 292 -11.09 -15.51 10.68
CA CYS A 292 -9.78 -16.12 10.51
C CYS A 292 -9.99 -17.62 10.29
N LEU A 293 -9.49 -18.11 9.17
CA LEU A 293 -9.68 -19.47 8.71
C LEU A 293 -8.33 -20.18 8.58
N SER A 294 -8.33 -21.50 8.72
CA SER A 294 -7.18 -22.35 8.44
C SER A 294 -6.91 -22.39 6.94
N PRO A 295 -5.67 -22.11 6.47
CA PRO A 295 -5.32 -22.21 5.05
C PRO A 295 -5.50 -23.62 4.48
N GLN A 296 -5.36 -24.66 5.30
CA GLN A 296 -5.38 -26.06 4.86
C GLN A 296 -6.77 -26.55 4.46
N ASN A 297 -7.81 -26.16 5.21
CA ASN A 297 -9.16 -26.74 5.06
C ASN A 297 -10.31 -25.73 5.24
N GLY A 298 -9.99 -24.44 5.48
CA GLY A 298 -10.99 -23.41 5.72
C GLY A 298 -11.68 -23.48 7.08
N ALA A 299 -11.25 -24.35 8.01
CA ALA A 299 -11.81 -24.41 9.35
C ALA A 299 -11.64 -23.05 10.06
N LYS A 300 -12.71 -22.61 10.74
CA LYS A 300 -12.68 -21.34 11.47
C LYS A 300 -11.77 -21.43 12.68
N ILE A 301 -10.71 -20.62 12.72
CA ILE A 301 -9.82 -20.46 13.86
C ILE A 301 -10.49 -19.53 14.88
N TRP A 302 -10.91 -18.36 14.44
CA TRP A 302 -11.69 -17.42 15.23
C TRP A 302 -12.58 -16.54 14.35
N LYS A 303 -13.53 -15.86 14.98
CA LYS A 303 -14.43 -14.89 14.38
C LYS A 303 -14.60 -13.73 15.36
N ARG A 304 -14.54 -12.47 14.87
CA ARG A 304 -14.75 -11.27 15.69
C ARG A 304 -15.75 -10.33 15.04
N GLN A 305 -16.67 -9.85 15.85
CA GLN A 305 -17.61 -8.80 15.48
C GLN A 305 -16.92 -7.44 15.67
N LEU A 306 -17.12 -6.55 14.74
CA LEU A 306 -16.70 -5.16 14.79
C LEU A 306 -17.90 -4.23 14.94
N ALA A 307 -17.67 -2.99 15.37
CA ALA A 307 -18.73 -1.98 15.54
C ALA A 307 -19.38 -1.61 14.20
N GLY A 308 -18.61 -1.64 13.10
CA GLY A 308 -19.07 -1.27 11.76
C GLY A 308 -18.52 -2.17 10.67
N ARG A 309 -18.97 -1.91 9.44
CA ARG A 309 -18.49 -2.61 8.24
C ARG A 309 -17.07 -2.21 7.94
N VAL A 310 -16.26 -3.18 7.54
CA VAL A 310 -14.90 -2.98 7.02
C VAL A 310 -14.92 -3.24 5.52
N THR A 311 -14.85 -2.19 4.74
CA THR A 311 -14.79 -2.22 3.27
C THR A 311 -13.37 -2.05 2.77
N ALA A 312 -12.56 -1.24 3.48
CA ALA A 312 -11.14 -1.11 3.20
C ALA A 312 -10.39 -2.43 3.44
N PRO A 313 -9.44 -2.83 2.57
CA PRO A 313 -8.57 -3.96 2.85
C PRO A 313 -7.84 -3.78 4.18
N PRO A 314 -7.81 -4.81 5.05
CA PRO A 314 -7.04 -4.75 6.29
C PRO A 314 -5.54 -4.66 6.04
N LEU A 315 -4.80 -4.09 6.99
CA LEU A 315 -3.34 -4.10 6.99
C LEU A 315 -2.81 -5.10 8.01
N VAL A 316 -1.96 -6.01 7.58
CA VAL A 316 -1.27 -6.96 8.47
C VAL A 316 0.16 -6.51 8.71
N LEU A 317 0.53 -6.42 9.99
CA LEU A 317 1.89 -6.16 10.44
C LEU A 317 2.28 -7.20 11.49
N LYS A 318 3.25 -8.06 11.17
CA LYS A 318 3.67 -9.18 12.03
C LYS A 318 2.48 -10.08 12.42
N ASN A 319 2.16 -10.15 13.71
CA ASN A 319 1.06 -10.95 14.25
C ASN A 319 -0.18 -10.11 14.57
N GLN A 320 -0.37 -9.00 13.90
CA GLN A 320 -1.46 -8.05 14.14
C GLN A 320 -2.16 -7.69 12.83
N VAL A 321 -3.44 -7.40 12.92
CA VAL A 321 -4.23 -6.87 11.82
C VAL A 321 -4.92 -5.59 12.24
N LEU A 322 -4.74 -4.54 11.44
CA LEU A 322 -5.44 -3.27 11.53
C LEU A 322 -6.67 -3.31 10.63
N LEU A 323 -7.79 -2.93 11.19
CA LEU A 323 -9.09 -2.87 10.56
C LEU A 323 -9.65 -1.46 10.72
N ALA A 324 -10.14 -0.85 9.65
CA ALA A 324 -10.74 0.47 9.65
C ALA A 324 -12.26 0.37 9.36
N PRO A 325 -13.11 0.24 10.39
CA PRO A 325 -14.56 0.24 10.22
C PRO A 325 -15.05 1.60 9.72
N LEU A 326 -16.04 1.62 8.81
CA LEU A 326 -16.59 2.87 8.27
C LEU A 326 -17.39 3.70 9.29
N VAL A 327 -17.82 3.07 10.38
CA VAL A 327 -18.61 3.69 11.46
C VAL A 327 -17.83 3.60 12.76
N GLY A 328 -17.86 4.66 13.53
CA GLY A 328 -17.13 4.79 14.79
C GLY A 328 -15.93 5.74 14.67
N ASP A 329 -15.20 5.86 15.74
CA ASP A 329 -14.13 6.84 15.92
C ASP A 329 -12.72 6.21 15.95
N GLU A 330 -12.62 4.88 15.77
CA GLU A 330 -11.36 4.16 15.90
C GLU A 330 -11.12 3.14 14.77
N CYS A 331 -9.86 2.91 14.47
CA CYS A 331 -9.40 1.69 13.82
C CYS A 331 -9.07 0.65 14.89
N VAL A 332 -9.41 -0.62 14.64
CA VAL A 332 -9.24 -1.70 15.58
C VAL A 332 -8.03 -2.55 15.23
N VAL A 333 -7.18 -2.85 16.21
CA VAL A 333 -6.03 -3.76 16.04
C VAL A 333 -6.33 -5.07 16.76
N LEU A 334 -6.34 -6.17 16.01
CA LEU A 334 -6.52 -7.51 16.54
C LEU A 334 -5.23 -8.33 16.46
N ASN A 335 -5.03 -9.22 17.42
CA ASN A 335 -4.01 -10.26 17.33
C ASN A 335 -4.46 -11.34 16.35
N LEU A 336 -3.61 -11.72 15.41
CA LEU A 336 -3.91 -12.70 14.36
C LEU A 336 -4.13 -14.12 14.90
N ALA A 337 -3.48 -14.50 16.02
CA ALA A 337 -3.56 -15.87 16.53
C ALA A 337 -4.93 -16.18 17.16
N ASP A 338 -5.54 -15.21 17.89
CA ASP A 338 -6.77 -15.45 18.68
C ASP A 338 -7.88 -14.41 18.41
N GLY A 339 -7.61 -13.41 17.60
CA GLY A 339 -8.54 -12.33 17.24
C GLY A 339 -8.88 -11.40 18.41
N LYS A 340 -8.11 -11.38 19.50
CA LYS A 340 -8.35 -10.44 20.59
C LYS A 340 -7.93 -9.03 20.18
N LYS A 341 -8.72 -8.03 20.60
CA LYS A 341 -8.35 -6.62 20.46
C LYS A 341 -7.13 -6.35 21.33
N VAL A 342 -6.06 -5.84 20.72
CA VAL A 342 -4.80 -5.51 21.40
C VAL A 342 -4.53 -4.02 21.44
N ASN A 343 -5.16 -3.26 20.55
CA ASN A 343 -5.07 -1.81 20.49
C ASN A 343 -6.25 -1.22 19.74
N SER A 344 -6.44 0.10 19.87
CA SER A 344 -7.27 0.91 18.98
C SER A 344 -6.58 2.23 18.69
N ILE A 345 -6.81 2.74 17.49
CA ILE A 345 -6.24 3.99 17.00
C ILE A 345 -7.40 4.95 16.77
N TYR A 346 -7.47 5.99 17.58
CA TYR A 346 -8.47 7.03 17.41
C TYR A 346 -8.22 7.85 16.15
N VAL A 347 -9.21 8.00 15.30
CA VAL A 347 -9.14 8.72 14.02
C VAL A 347 -10.17 9.86 13.91
N GLY A 348 -11.07 9.98 14.88
CA GLY A 348 -12.20 10.91 14.86
C GLY A 348 -13.51 10.23 14.46
N GLU A 349 -14.63 10.81 14.86
CA GLU A 349 -15.97 10.26 14.65
C GLU A 349 -16.27 10.15 13.14
N ASP A 350 -16.63 8.93 12.71
CA ASP A 350 -16.93 8.57 11.32
C ASP A 350 -15.90 9.07 10.28
N ASN A 351 -14.63 9.18 10.70
CA ASN A 351 -13.55 9.76 9.89
C ASN A 351 -12.83 8.74 8.99
N ASN A 352 -13.11 7.44 9.10
CA ASN A 352 -12.56 6.40 8.22
C ASN A 352 -13.12 6.49 6.80
N THR A 353 -12.30 6.04 5.83
CA THR A 353 -12.65 5.94 4.41
C THR A 353 -12.54 4.50 3.92
N GLU A 354 -12.86 4.25 2.65
CA GLU A 354 -12.66 2.93 2.02
C GLU A 354 -11.23 2.72 1.50
N ALA A 355 -10.37 3.74 1.60
CA ALA A 355 -8.97 3.64 1.22
C ALA A 355 -8.22 2.68 2.15
N ALA A 356 -7.38 1.83 1.58
CA ALA A 356 -6.59 0.88 2.37
C ALA A 356 -5.55 1.61 3.23
N PRO A 357 -5.35 1.21 4.50
CA PRO A 357 -4.20 1.63 5.28
C PRO A 357 -2.90 1.21 4.59
N LEU A 358 -1.88 2.06 4.63
CA LEU A 358 -0.57 1.79 4.06
C LEU A 358 0.50 1.83 5.13
N LEU A 359 1.47 0.92 5.02
CA LEU A 359 2.71 1.00 5.78
C LEU A 359 3.81 1.51 4.85
N SER A 360 4.47 2.59 5.21
CA SER A 360 5.57 3.15 4.44
C SER A 360 6.69 3.60 5.36
N ALA A 361 7.91 3.19 5.04
CA ALA A 361 9.12 3.48 5.81
C ALA A 361 8.94 3.18 7.31
N ASP A 362 8.58 4.20 8.09
CA ASP A 362 8.44 4.15 9.54
C ASP A 362 7.07 4.64 10.03
N ALA A 363 6.10 4.80 9.13
CA ALA A 363 4.77 5.33 9.42
C ALA A 363 3.64 4.46 8.86
N LEU A 364 2.54 4.43 9.60
CA LEU A 364 1.25 3.98 9.13
C LEU A 364 0.51 5.19 8.55
N LEU A 365 0.09 5.08 7.30
CA LEU A 365 -0.69 6.09 6.61
C LEU A 365 -2.16 5.67 6.59
N LEU A 366 -3.03 6.55 7.08
CA LEU A 366 -4.48 6.39 7.03
C LEU A 366 -5.08 7.56 6.24
N THR A 367 -5.87 7.24 5.22
CA THR A 367 -6.73 8.23 4.57
C THR A 367 -7.98 8.39 5.41
N THR A 368 -8.19 9.60 5.90
CA THR A 368 -9.38 9.99 6.67
C THR A 368 -10.19 10.99 5.86
N ARG A 369 -11.42 11.29 6.28
CA ARG A 369 -12.24 12.32 5.62
C ARG A 369 -11.65 13.73 5.73
N GLU A 370 -10.74 13.95 6.70
CA GLU A 370 -10.02 15.23 6.86
C GLU A 370 -8.74 15.30 6.03
N GLY A 371 -8.25 14.16 5.49
CA GLY A 371 -7.02 14.12 4.73
C GLY A 371 -6.18 12.87 4.98
N LEU A 372 -4.87 13.01 4.85
CA LEU A 372 -3.90 11.93 5.06
C LEU A 372 -3.22 12.08 6.42
N MET A 373 -3.37 11.07 7.27
CA MET A 373 -2.78 10.99 8.61
C MET A 373 -1.60 10.02 8.61
N ALA A 374 -0.46 10.46 9.15
CA ALA A 374 0.67 9.59 9.43
C ALA A 374 0.79 9.30 10.92
N LEU A 375 1.01 8.04 11.24
CA LEU A 375 1.02 7.51 12.60
C LEU A 375 2.34 6.77 12.88
N THR A 376 2.85 6.88 14.11
CA THR A 376 4.12 6.27 14.55
C THR A 376 4.01 5.77 15.99
N ASN A 377 4.91 4.85 16.39
CA ASN A 377 5.04 4.47 17.81
C ASN A 377 5.86 5.47 18.65
N ASN A 378 6.42 6.53 18.05
CA ASN A 378 7.27 7.48 18.76
C ASN A 378 6.51 8.74 19.17
N ALA A 379 6.32 8.94 20.47
CA ALA A 379 5.64 10.11 21.04
C ALA A 379 6.38 11.44 20.84
N GLN A 380 7.69 11.42 20.57
CA GLN A 380 8.52 12.64 20.50
C GLN A 380 8.49 13.37 19.15
N THR A 381 7.79 12.84 18.15
CA THR A 381 7.70 13.44 16.81
C THR A 381 6.37 14.13 16.51
N SER A 382 5.48 14.24 17.48
CA SER A 382 4.21 14.94 17.29
C SER A 382 4.44 16.46 17.31
N ASN A 383 4.60 17.07 16.13
CA ASN A 383 4.30 18.50 16.00
C ASN A 383 2.77 18.67 16.17
N PRO A 384 2.31 19.59 17.03
CA PRO A 384 0.88 19.87 17.12
C PRO A 384 0.40 20.34 15.74
N PRO A 385 -0.82 19.97 15.33
CA PRO A 385 -1.40 20.46 14.08
C PRO A 385 -1.46 21.99 14.11
N GLN A 386 -0.86 22.66 13.10
CA GLN A 386 -0.99 24.09 12.87
C GLN A 386 -2.37 24.39 12.28
#